data_e89489e9cc201da260fee602d459b4e6
#
_entry.id   e89489e9cc201da260fee602d459b4e6
#
_cell.length_a   1.000
_cell.length_b   1.000
_cell.length_c   1.000
_cell.angle_alpha   90.00
_cell.angle_beta   90.00
_cell.angle_gamma   90.00
#
_symmetry.space_group_name_H-M   'P 1'
#
loop_
_entity.id
_entity.type
_entity.pdbx_description
1 polymer ?
#
loop_
_entity_poly.entity_id
_entity_poly.type
_entity_poly.pdbx_seq_one_letter_code
_entity_poly.pdbx_strand_id
1 'polypeptide(L)'
;MSSGSPRLDKPEIVMVDDKEMDRDHNDPEKSAQVHTIDNIRVLGLSDADADFYANFSPAQRKKVIRKVDVRLVPMLAVLYLISHLDRANIGNAKIEGLADDLNLVGNQWNIVLSLFFIPYILLEIPSNILLKNFKRPSVYLGTLVTIWGVIMTLHGVVKGFGGLLAVRMLLGVFEAGFYPGAVYLCTFWYMPKDLATRIAYFYCTSALSGAFSGLLAAGIAKMDGVGGYEGWRWIFLLEGIVTVLLGVSCFFLLIDSPALSTRWLTPEEIRFLELQSFVKQGGRFADENPEKKFDWYDMKMVLKNWRLYMQAYILLCISACSYGTKFTLPSIVKAMGFTNTNAQLMTVPAYVAGALSSVFFSRLSDHFHWRMPFVAVPLGLIAIGYSVIMGFQGYLGGSHIGPGYFALVLTCIGIYPVQPAGSSWAANNLAPASRRSIGVAFNICIGNIGGIIGSYMYLDSEAPKYQTGFGLSLAFGASGVLVALLLELSYKWGNTKKDKLSEDDIRAQYSESELMKLGDKSPLFKYTL
;
A
#
# COMPACT_ATOMS: atom_id res chain seq x y z
N MET A 1 -20.72 57.93 35.27
CA MET A 1 -19.39 57.71 34.72
C MET A 1 -19.55 56.64 33.65
N SER A 2 -19.56 57.07 32.38
CA SER A 2 -19.81 56.23 31.22
C SER A 2 -18.49 55.66 30.70
N SER A 3 -18.41 54.36 30.58
CA SER A 3 -17.29 53.66 29.92
C SER A 3 -17.65 53.40 28.45
N GLY A 4 -17.00 54.18 27.58
CA GLY A 4 -17.15 54.01 26.12
C GLY A 4 -16.32 52.79 25.65
N SER A 5 -16.97 51.95 24.86
CA SER A 5 -16.33 50.90 24.06
C SER A 5 -15.66 51.49 22.82
N PRO A 6 -14.50 51.05 22.39
CA PRO A 6 -13.88 51.52 21.15
C PRO A 6 -14.61 50.95 19.92
N ARG A 7 -14.99 51.82 19.00
CA ARG A 7 -15.47 51.48 17.68
C ARG A 7 -14.30 50.98 16.82
N LEU A 8 -14.42 49.79 16.26
CA LEU A 8 -13.57 49.30 15.19
C LEU A 8 -13.88 50.09 13.91
N ASP A 9 -12.90 50.85 13.42
CA ASP A 9 -12.94 51.50 12.13
C ASP A 9 -12.97 50.46 11.01
N LYS A 10 -13.92 50.65 10.10
CA LYS A 10 -14.01 49.87 8.86
C LYS A 10 -12.86 50.28 7.93
N PRO A 11 -12.18 49.37 7.24
CA PRO A 11 -11.19 49.76 6.25
C PRO A 11 -11.86 50.53 5.10
N GLU A 12 -11.32 51.70 4.78
CA GLU A 12 -11.64 52.50 3.59
C GLU A 12 -11.30 51.68 2.34
N ILE A 13 -12.32 51.48 1.50
CA ILE A 13 -12.14 50.89 0.18
C ILE A 13 -11.61 52.03 -0.72
N VAL A 14 -10.31 52.01 -0.99
CA VAL A 14 -9.69 52.82 -2.03
C VAL A 14 -10.16 52.29 -3.38
N MET A 15 -11.05 53.03 -4.01
CA MET A 15 -11.46 52.80 -5.40
C MET A 15 -10.27 53.12 -6.31
N VAL A 16 -9.63 52.12 -6.87
CA VAL A 16 -8.63 52.27 -7.93
C VAL A 16 -9.37 52.38 -9.25
N ASP A 17 -8.95 53.34 -10.08
CA ASP A 17 -9.57 53.76 -11.32
C ASP A 17 -9.62 52.61 -12.34
N ASP A 18 -10.82 52.25 -12.81
CA ASP A 18 -11.14 51.10 -13.68
C ASP A 18 -10.53 51.16 -15.11
N LYS A 19 -9.78 52.18 -15.43
CA LYS A 19 -9.27 52.39 -16.80
C LYS A 19 -7.86 51.83 -17.10
N GLU A 20 -7.09 51.43 -16.08
CA GLU A 20 -5.76 50.78 -16.28
C GLU A 20 -5.83 49.25 -16.17
N MET A 21 -6.92 48.68 -15.69
CA MET A 21 -7.06 47.23 -15.44
C MET A 21 -7.47 46.42 -16.67
N ASP A 22 -7.83 47.04 -17.78
CA ASP A 22 -8.46 46.33 -18.92
C ASP A 22 -7.48 45.90 -20.05
N ARG A 23 -6.17 46.13 -19.91
CA ARG A 23 -5.19 45.77 -20.94
C ARG A 23 -4.36 44.51 -20.64
N ASP A 24 -4.34 44.01 -19.41
CA ASP A 24 -3.48 42.85 -19.00
C ASP A 24 -4.28 41.56 -18.75
N HIS A 25 -5.62 41.56 -18.91
CA HIS A 25 -6.49 40.42 -18.60
C HIS A 25 -6.69 39.38 -19.72
N ASN A 26 -6.02 39.55 -20.88
CA ASN A 26 -6.18 38.64 -22.02
C ASN A 26 -5.15 37.52 -22.12
N ASP A 27 -4.31 37.28 -21.07
CA ASP A 27 -3.42 36.13 -21.01
C ASP A 27 -4.00 35.09 -20.04
N PRO A 28 -4.53 33.95 -20.54
CA PRO A 28 -5.15 32.94 -19.70
C PRO A 28 -4.17 32.31 -18.67
N GLU A 29 -2.86 32.36 -18.93
CA GLU A 29 -1.84 31.93 -17.96
C GLU A 29 -1.69 32.94 -16.80
N LYS A 30 -1.73 34.24 -17.09
CA LYS A 30 -1.67 35.29 -16.06
C LYS A 30 -2.93 35.31 -15.18
N SER A 31 -4.11 35.18 -15.77
CA SER A 31 -5.37 35.11 -14.98
C SER A 31 -5.45 33.89 -14.09
N ALA A 32 -5.01 32.73 -14.58
CA ALA A 32 -4.92 31.51 -13.77
C ALA A 32 -3.90 31.65 -12.63
N GLN A 33 -2.81 32.39 -12.85
CA GLN A 33 -1.77 32.63 -11.86
C GLN A 33 -2.26 33.58 -10.76
N VAL A 34 -3.00 34.64 -11.09
CA VAL A 34 -3.63 35.57 -10.15
C VAL A 34 -4.65 34.85 -9.28
N HIS A 35 -5.57 34.07 -9.85
CA HIS A 35 -6.52 33.24 -9.10
C HIS A 35 -5.83 32.24 -8.17
N THR A 36 -4.68 31.69 -8.56
CA THR A 36 -3.89 30.79 -7.72
C THR A 36 -3.27 31.52 -6.54
N ILE A 37 -2.76 32.75 -6.73
CA ILE A 37 -2.17 33.59 -5.68
C ILE A 37 -3.22 33.98 -4.65
N ASP A 38 -4.40 34.43 -5.08
CA ASP A 38 -5.48 34.83 -4.19
C ASP A 38 -5.99 33.66 -3.36
N ASN A 39 -6.17 32.49 -3.95
CA ASN A 39 -6.54 31.28 -3.23
C ASN A 39 -5.47 30.86 -2.20
N ILE A 40 -4.19 31.09 -2.48
CA ILE A 40 -3.08 30.78 -1.57
C ILE A 40 -2.99 31.81 -0.44
N ARG A 41 -3.25 33.10 -0.70
CA ARG A 41 -3.33 34.14 0.32
C ARG A 41 -4.46 33.90 1.33
N VAL A 42 -5.61 33.43 0.87
CA VAL A 42 -6.72 33.02 1.74
C VAL A 42 -6.31 31.93 2.73
N LEU A 43 -5.36 31.06 2.36
CA LEU A 43 -4.81 30.04 3.26
C LEU A 43 -3.89 30.61 4.36
N GLY A 44 -3.60 31.93 4.35
CA GLY A 44 -2.87 32.63 5.40
C GLY A 44 -1.35 32.64 5.25
N LEU A 45 -0.84 32.45 4.02
CA LEU A 45 0.56 32.71 3.69
C LEU A 45 0.83 34.22 3.64
N SER A 46 2.06 34.61 3.96
CA SER A 46 2.51 35.99 3.71
C SER A 46 2.50 36.28 2.21
N ASP A 47 2.34 37.57 1.82
CA ASP A 47 2.36 37.95 0.41
C ASP A 47 3.66 37.49 -0.29
N ALA A 48 4.80 37.63 0.40
CA ALA A 48 6.10 37.19 -0.10
C ALA A 48 6.21 35.66 -0.29
N ASP A 49 5.53 34.86 0.52
CA ASP A 49 5.50 33.39 0.39
C ASP A 49 4.51 32.93 -0.68
N ALA A 50 3.37 33.61 -0.79
CA ALA A 50 2.38 33.32 -1.83
C ALA A 50 2.96 33.62 -3.22
N ASP A 51 3.60 34.77 -3.39
CA ASP A 51 4.27 35.15 -4.63
C ASP A 51 5.43 34.22 -4.95
N PHE A 52 6.27 33.87 -3.97
CA PHE A 52 7.35 32.90 -4.16
C PHE A 52 6.83 31.54 -4.61
N TYR A 53 5.79 31.01 -3.97
CA TYR A 53 5.21 29.70 -4.28
C TYR A 53 4.55 29.69 -5.66
N ALA A 54 3.84 30.76 -6.04
CA ALA A 54 3.17 30.87 -7.33
C ALA A 54 4.17 31.03 -8.49
N ASN A 55 5.23 31.82 -8.27
CA ASN A 55 6.28 32.07 -9.26
C ASN A 55 7.29 30.92 -9.40
N PHE A 56 7.23 29.90 -8.52
CA PHE A 56 8.12 28.74 -8.63
C PHE A 56 7.76 27.90 -9.85
N SER A 57 8.61 27.93 -10.88
CA SER A 57 8.30 27.41 -12.21
C SER A 57 8.00 25.90 -12.20
N PRO A 58 7.13 25.39 -13.10
CA PRO A 58 6.85 23.96 -13.22
C PRO A 58 8.11 23.11 -13.46
N ALA A 59 9.10 23.65 -14.17
CA ALA A 59 10.39 23.00 -14.42
C ALA A 59 11.20 22.85 -13.12
N GLN A 60 11.23 23.90 -12.28
CA GLN A 60 11.89 23.88 -10.98
C GLN A 60 11.19 22.88 -10.05
N ARG A 61 9.84 22.91 -9.99
CA ARG A 61 9.04 21.92 -9.21
C ARG A 61 9.39 20.49 -9.59
N LYS A 62 9.40 20.19 -10.90
CA LYS A 62 9.76 18.87 -11.41
C LYS A 62 11.19 18.46 -11.04
N LYS A 63 12.15 19.41 -11.08
CA LYS A 63 13.55 19.19 -10.70
C LYS A 63 13.68 18.84 -9.22
N VAL A 64 13.00 19.58 -8.34
CA VAL A 64 13.01 19.34 -6.89
C VAL A 64 12.40 17.98 -6.58
N ILE A 65 11.21 17.69 -7.11
CA ILE A 65 10.54 16.39 -6.91
C ILE A 65 11.41 15.24 -7.43
N ARG A 66 12.07 15.39 -8.57
CA ARG A 66 13.00 14.37 -9.08
C ARG A 66 14.19 14.13 -8.15
N LYS A 67 14.73 15.17 -7.49
CA LYS A 67 15.80 15.01 -6.48
C LYS A 67 15.32 14.17 -5.29
N VAL A 68 14.06 14.36 -4.86
CA VAL A 68 13.41 13.57 -3.81
C VAL A 68 13.19 12.13 -4.29
N ASP A 69 12.58 11.97 -5.48
CA ASP A 69 12.26 10.66 -6.07
C ASP A 69 13.49 9.74 -6.12
N VAL A 70 14.64 10.25 -6.57
CA VAL A 70 15.88 9.46 -6.69
C VAL A 70 16.44 9.01 -5.32
N ARG A 71 16.14 9.71 -4.23
CA ARG A 71 16.64 9.38 -2.89
C ARG A 71 15.67 8.54 -2.08
N LEU A 72 14.39 8.90 -2.13
CA LEU A 72 13.36 8.28 -1.29
C LEU A 72 12.81 6.99 -1.89
N VAL A 73 12.36 7.05 -3.15
CA VAL A 73 11.62 5.93 -3.77
C VAL A 73 12.46 4.66 -3.92
N PRO A 74 13.74 4.69 -4.39
CA PRO A 74 14.55 3.48 -4.48
C PRO A 74 14.82 2.85 -3.12
N MET A 75 15.07 3.66 -2.08
CA MET A 75 15.30 3.15 -0.73
C MET A 75 14.06 2.44 -0.19
N LEU A 76 12.88 3.09 -0.29
CA LEU A 76 11.62 2.47 0.12
C LEU A 76 11.29 1.22 -0.71
N ALA A 77 11.61 1.23 -2.00
CA ALA A 77 11.41 0.09 -2.88
C ALA A 77 12.26 -1.12 -2.47
N VAL A 78 13.54 -0.91 -2.14
CA VAL A 78 14.43 -1.97 -1.65
C VAL A 78 13.97 -2.50 -0.30
N LEU A 79 13.62 -1.63 0.63
CA LEU A 79 13.13 -2.03 1.95
C LEU A 79 11.81 -2.82 1.86
N TYR A 80 10.90 -2.41 0.96
CA TYR A 80 9.64 -3.11 0.75
C TYR A 80 9.84 -4.46 0.03
N LEU A 81 10.79 -4.51 -0.89
CA LEU A 81 11.20 -5.75 -1.53
C LEU A 81 11.71 -6.76 -0.49
N ILE A 82 12.61 -6.34 0.39
CA ILE A 82 13.17 -7.21 1.46
C ILE A 82 12.07 -7.65 2.42
N SER A 83 11.19 -6.75 2.88
CA SER A 83 10.07 -7.11 3.75
C SER A 83 9.21 -8.24 3.16
N HIS A 84 8.87 -8.15 1.88
CA HIS A 84 8.10 -9.19 1.20
C HIS A 84 8.92 -10.46 0.87
N LEU A 85 10.23 -10.32 0.69
CA LEU A 85 11.16 -11.42 0.47
C LEU A 85 11.30 -12.26 1.75
N ASP A 86 11.50 -11.61 2.90
CA ASP A 86 11.59 -12.25 4.23
C ASP A 86 10.32 -13.06 4.55
N ARG A 87 9.15 -12.57 4.13
CA ARG A 87 7.90 -13.33 4.26
C ARG A 87 7.81 -14.54 3.32
N ALA A 88 8.35 -14.43 2.10
CA ALA A 88 8.27 -15.48 1.10
C ALA A 88 9.24 -16.65 1.39
N ASN A 89 10.38 -16.36 2.00
CA ASN A 89 11.48 -17.30 2.22
C ASN A 89 11.10 -18.51 3.04
N ILE A 90 10.12 -18.41 3.91
CA ILE A 90 9.68 -19.58 4.69
C ILE A 90 9.13 -20.70 3.78
N GLY A 91 8.50 -20.34 2.65
CA GLY A 91 8.06 -21.32 1.65
C GLY A 91 9.23 -22.02 0.94
N ASN A 92 10.30 -21.28 0.64
CA ASN A 92 11.52 -21.83 0.06
C ASN A 92 12.29 -22.70 1.08
N ALA A 93 12.41 -22.23 2.33
CA ALA A 93 13.05 -22.98 3.40
C ALA A 93 12.33 -24.31 3.69
N LYS A 94 10.99 -24.35 3.52
CA LYS A 94 10.21 -25.58 3.69
C LYS A 94 10.65 -26.67 2.73
N ILE A 95 10.84 -26.37 1.46
CA ILE A 95 11.24 -27.38 0.45
C ILE A 95 12.70 -27.81 0.60
N GLU A 96 13.51 -27.02 1.32
CA GLU A 96 14.90 -27.33 1.69
C GLU A 96 15.01 -28.06 3.04
N GLY A 97 13.89 -28.57 3.60
CA GLY A 97 13.91 -29.46 4.75
C GLY A 97 13.60 -28.81 6.11
N LEU A 98 13.29 -27.53 6.19
CA LEU A 98 13.01 -26.84 7.47
C LEU A 98 11.95 -27.55 8.33
N ALA A 99 10.88 -28.04 7.70
CA ALA A 99 9.78 -28.68 8.43
C ALA A 99 10.19 -30.03 9.02
N ASP A 100 11.03 -30.78 8.30
CA ASP A 100 11.54 -32.09 8.71
C ASP A 100 12.59 -31.94 9.81
N ASP A 101 13.54 -31.01 9.66
CA ASP A 101 14.60 -30.75 10.64
C ASP A 101 14.08 -30.24 11.98
N LEU A 102 13.04 -29.41 11.96
CA LEU A 102 12.39 -28.90 13.17
C LEU A 102 11.31 -29.84 13.71
N ASN A 103 11.09 -31.02 13.10
CA ASN A 103 10.08 -32.01 13.45
C ASN A 103 8.69 -31.41 13.60
N LEU A 104 8.26 -30.59 12.61
CA LEU A 104 6.94 -29.98 12.63
C LEU A 104 5.86 -31.02 12.31
N VAL A 105 4.87 -31.15 13.18
CA VAL A 105 3.79 -32.14 13.04
C VAL A 105 2.42 -31.50 12.90
N GLY A 106 1.52 -32.14 12.16
CA GLY A 106 0.13 -31.70 11.99
C GLY A 106 0.03 -30.28 11.44
N ASN A 107 -0.71 -29.43 12.13
CA ASN A 107 -0.96 -28.04 11.68
C ASN A 107 0.10 -27.03 12.17
N GLN A 108 1.21 -27.47 12.75
CA GLN A 108 2.23 -26.57 13.31
C GLN A 108 2.80 -25.62 12.25
N TRP A 109 2.97 -26.10 11.02
CA TRP A 109 3.39 -25.26 9.90
C TRP A 109 2.43 -24.09 9.67
N ASN A 110 1.13 -24.35 9.57
CA ASN A 110 0.11 -23.34 9.34
C ASN A 110 0.00 -22.35 10.52
N ILE A 111 0.20 -22.84 11.77
CA ILE A 111 0.26 -21.99 12.96
C ILE A 111 1.43 -21.01 12.86
N VAL A 112 2.63 -21.47 12.50
CA VAL A 112 3.82 -20.63 12.32
C VAL A 112 3.60 -19.53 11.27
N LEU A 113 2.94 -19.86 10.17
CA LEU A 113 2.62 -18.89 9.12
C LEU A 113 1.59 -17.84 9.59
N SER A 114 0.53 -18.29 10.25
CA SER A 114 -0.58 -17.42 10.66
C SER A 114 -0.21 -16.53 11.83
N LEU A 115 0.63 -17.00 12.75
CA LEU A 115 0.97 -16.29 13.97
C LEU A 115 1.80 -15.02 13.72
N PHE A 116 2.45 -14.91 12.59
CA PHE A 116 3.07 -13.67 12.11
C PHE A 116 2.04 -12.54 11.93
N PHE A 117 0.86 -12.83 11.36
CA PHE A 117 -0.15 -11.83 11.04
C PHE A 117 -0.87 -11.27 12.27
N ILE A 118 -0.98 -12.03 13.35
CA ILE A 118 -1.72 -11.59 14.56
C ILE A 118 -1.06 -10.35 15.18
N PRO A 119 0.21 -10.36 15.61
CA PRO A 119 0.87 -9.17 16.13
C PRO A 119 1.04 -8.09 15.05
N TYR A 120 1.22 -8.47 13.78
CA TYR A 120 1.31 -7.53 12.67
C TYR A 120 0.05 -6.64 12.60
N ILE A 121 -1.16 -7.24 12.56
CA ILE A 121 -2.43 -6.51 12.48
C ILE A 121 -2.68 -5.67 13.73
N LEU A 122 -2.42 -6.24 14.91
CA LEU A 122 -2.68 -5.56 16.19
C LEU A 122 -1.78 -4.35 16.41
N LEU A 123 -0.54 -4.41 15.95
CA LEU A 123 0.48 -3.38 16.19
C LEU A 123 0.66 -2.40 15.03
N GLU A 124 0.05 -2.60 13.88
CA GLU A 124 0.11 -1.70 12.74
C GLU A 124 -0.35 -0.28 13.11
N ILE A 125 -1.49 -0.14 13.78
CA ILE A 125 -2.02 1.16 14.22
C ILE A 125 -1.20 1.76 15.38
N PRO A 126 -0.91 1.04 16.48
CA PRO A 126 -0.06 1.55 17.56
C PRO A 126 1.32 2.00 17.09
N SER A 127 1.95 1.25 16.19
CA SER A 127 3.24 1.58 15.61
C SER A 127 3.21 2.90 14.82
N ASN A 128 2.14 3.13 14.04
CA ASN A 128 1.96 4.37 13.30
C ASN A 128 1.70 5.59 14.21
N ILE A 129 1.02 5.38 15.34
CA ILE A 129 0.86 6.43 16.37
C ILE A 129 2.21 6.76 17.00
N LEU A 130 3.01 5.74 17.32
CA LEU A 130 4.33 5.91 17.91
C LEU A 130 5.27 6.67 16.98
N LEU A 131 5.24 6.35 15.66
CA LEU A 131 6.05 7.04 14.64
C LEU A 131 5.86 8.56 14.66
N LYS A 132 4.64 9.04 14.86
CA LYS A 132 4.35 10.50 14.88
C LYS A 132 5.08 11.26 15.98
N ASN A 133 5.52 10.58 17.05
CA ASN A 133 6.29 11.18 18.14
C ASN A 133 7.78 11.35 17.80
N PHE A 134 8.25 10.73 16.72
CA PHE A 134 9.64 10.83 16.30
C PHE A 134 9.87 12.03 15.37
N LYS A 135 10.78 12.92 15.73
CA LYS A 135 11.20 14.04 14.88
C LYS A 135 11.86 13.58 13.57
N ARG A 136 12.43 12.38 13.56
CA ARG A 136 13.12 11.76 12.43
C ARG A 136 12.52 10.39 12.14
N PRO A 137 11.60 10.29 11.18
CA PRO A 137 11.05 9.01 10.75
C PRO A 137 12.10 7.99 10.31
N SER A 138 13.23 8.43 9.76
CA SER A 138 14.34 7.56 9.36
C SER A 138 14.90 6.74 10.53
N VAL A 139 15.01 7.36 11.72
CA VAL A 139 15.49 6.68 12.93
C VAL A 139 14.50 5.58 13.36
N TYR A 140 13.21 5.91 13.36
CA TYR A 140 12.18 4.93 13.71
C TYR A 140 12.15 3.76 12.72
N LEU A 141 12.07 4.04 11.42
CA LEU A 141 12.05 3.01 10.37
C LEU A 141 13.35 2.20 10.35
N GLY A 142 14.49 2.86 10.45
CA GLY A 142 15.80 2.19 10.52
C GLY A 142 15.91 1.25 11.72
N THR A 143 15.39 1.65 12.88
CA THR A 143 15.35 0.81 14.08
C THR A 143 14.46 -0.42 13.87
N LEU A 144 13.24 -0.23 13.33
CA LEU A 144 12.35 -1.35 13.02
C LEU A 144 13.01 -2.34 12.06
N VAL A 145 13.56 -1.85 10.94
CA VAL A 145 14.22 -2.69 9.92
C VAL A 145 15.42 -3.44 10.50
N THR A 146 16.24 -2.76 11.32
CA THR A 146 17.41 -3.40 11.94
C THR A 146 17.00 -4.52 12.90
N ILE A 147 16.01 -4.27 13.75
CA ILE A 147 15.53 -5.28 14.73
C ILE A 147 14.90 -6.45 13.99
N TRP A 148 14.03 -6.20 12.99
CA TRP A 148 13.45 -7.31 12.24
C TRP A 148 14.50 -8.10 11.47
N GLY A 149 15.56 -7.46 10.92
CA GLY A 149 16.68 -8.15 10.30
C GLY A 149 17.45 -9.07 11.26
N VAL A 150 17.65 -8.62 12.50
CA VAL A 150 18.22 -9.48 13.57
C VAL A 150 17.29 -10.67 13.83
N ILE A 151 15.98 -10.43 13.97
CA ILE A 151 15.00 -11.52 14.18
C ILE A 151 15.00 -12.47 12.99
N MET A 152 15.11 -11.96 11.77
CA MET A 152 15.21 -12.78 10.55
C MET A 152 16.46 -13.67 10.58
N THR A 153 17.60 -13.13 10.99
CA THR A 153 18.84 -13.92 11.20
C THR A 153 18.63 -15.01 12.26
N LEU A 154 17.89 -14.72 13.34
CA LEU A 154 17.59 -15.69 14.39
C LEU A 154 16.75 -16.88 13.91
N HIS A 155 15.97 -16.77 12.81
CA HIS A 155 15.29 -17.92 12.21
C HIS A 155 16.27 -19.01 11.80
N GLY A 156 17.50 -18.66 11.37
CA GLY A 156 18.52 -19.61 10.97
C GLY A 156 19.10 -20.45 12.12
N VAL A 157 18.91 -20.07 13.39
CA VAL A 157 19.46 -20.77 14.54
C VAL A 157 18.41 -21.46 15.42
N VAL A 158 17.13 -21.45 15.02
CA VAL A 158 16.05 -22.12 15.75
C VAL A 158 16.23 -23.64 15.72
N LYS A 159 15.80 -24.31 16.83
CA LYS A 159 15.98 -25.75 17.01
C LYS A 159 14.67 -26.53 17.12
N GLY A 160 13.51 -25.88 16.94
CA GLY A 160 12.21 -26.54 17.06
C GLY A 160 11.05 -25.57 16.94
N PHE A 161 9.82 -26.12 17.01
CA PHE A 161 8.57 -25.40 16.83
C PHE A 161 8.45 -24.13 17.68
N GLY A 162 8.70 -24.23 19.00
CA GLY A 162 8.55 -23.07 19.91
C GLY A 162 9.49 -21.91 19.57
N GLY A 163 10.74 -22.20 19.19
CA GLY A 163 11.67 -21.17 18.73
C GLY A 163 11.22 -20.51 17.44
N LEU A 164 10.79 -21.31 16.46
CA LEU A 164 10.28 -20.78 15.19
C LEU A 164 9.02 -19.92 15.39
N LEU A 165 8.13 -20.33 16.28
CA LEU A 165 6.93 -19.61 16.65
C LEU A 165 7.27 -18.24 17.26
N ALA A 166 8.21 -18.20 18.22
CA ALA A 166 8.60 -16.98 18.90
C ALA A 166 9.22 -15.96 17.93
N VAL A 167 10.15 -16.39 17.06
CA VAL A 167 10.78 -15.49 16.08
C VAL A 167 9.78 -15.00 15.03
N ARG A 168 8.77 -15.80 14.65
CA ARG A 168 7.68 -15.37 13.77
C ARG A 168 6.78 -14.30 14.39
N MET A 169 6.42 -14.47 15.67
CA MET A 169 5.64 -13.45 16.39
C MET A 169 6.42 -12.14 16.48
N LEU A 170 7.70 -12.21 16.89
CA LEU A 170 8.56 -11.03 16.98
C LEU A 170 8.75 -10.34 15.63
N LEU A 171 8.91 -11.11 14.55
CA LEU A 171 8.98 -10.55 13.20
C LEU A 171 7.72 -9.73 12.88
N GLY A 172 6.53 -10.28 13.17
CA GLY A 172 5.25 -9.58 12.98
C GLY A 172 5.15 -8.28 13.77
N VAL A 173 5.66 -8.26 15.02
CA VAL A 173 5.71 -7.06 15.88
C VAL A 173 6.49 -5.91 15.24
N PHE A 174 7.71 -6.19 14.79
CA PHE A 174 8.61 -5.14 14.30
C PHE A 174 8.39 -4.79 12.83
N GLU A 175 7.87 -5.69 12.03
CA GLU A 175 7.54 -5.40 10.63
C GLU A 175 6.24 -4.62 10.46
N ALA A 176 5.30 -4.68 11.42
CA ALA A 176 3.98 -4.04 11.36
C ALA A 176 4.02 -2.54 11.06
N GLY A 177 5.01 -1.82 11.59
CA GLY A 177 5.12 -0.36 11.44
C GLY A 177 5.76 0.11 10.14
N PHE A 178 6.33 -0.78 9.35
CA PHE A 178 7.12 -0.38 8.19
C PHE A 178 6.27 0.22 7.06
N TYR A 179 5.24 -0.49 6.58
CA TYR A 179 4.43 -0.02 5.46
C TYR A 179 3.70 1.31 5.76
N PRO A 180 2.94 1.43 6.87
CA PRO A 180 2.30 2.70 7.19
C PRO A 180 3.32 3.81 7.46
N GLY A 181 4.49 3.49 8.02
CA GLY A 181 5.58 4.41 8.23
C GLY A 181 6.21 4.93 6.93
N ALA A 182 6.41 4.06 5.95
CA ALA A 182 6.88 4.44 4.62
C ALA A 182 5.89 5.36 3.90
N VAL A 183 4.60 5.04 3.95
CA VAL A 183 3.53 5.90 3.41
C VAL A 183 3.50 7.25 4.13
N TYR A 184 3.59 7.27 5.47
CA TYR A 184 3.63 8.49 6.26
C TYR A 184 4.84 9.36 5.87
N LEU A 185 6.04 8.77 5.75
CA LEU A 185 7.24 9.48 5.30
C LEU A 185 7.05 10.12 3.91
N CYS A 186 6.43 9.41 2.97
CA CYS A 186 6.11 9.96 1.66
C CYS A 186 5.19 11.19 1.75
N THR A 187 4.33 11.28 2.77
CA THR A 187 3.43 12.42 2.92
C THR A 187 4.16 13.73 3.22
N PHE A 188 5.36 13.74 3.74
CA PHE A 188 6.14 14.97 3.94
C PHE A 188 6.63 15.57 2.62
N TRP A 189 6.82 14.74 1.59
CA TRP A 189 7.49 15.11 0.35
C TRP A 189 6.56 15.34 -0.83
N TYR A 190 5.39 14.66 -0.86
CA TYR A 190 4.53 14.63 -2.04
C TYR A 190 3.15 15.21 -1.80
N MET A 191 2.61 15.87 -2.82
CA MET A 191 1.21 16.25 -2.86
C MET A 191 0.32 15.00 -3.01
N PRO A 192 -0.94 15.03 -2.57
CA PRO A 192 -1.85 13.87 -2.66
C PRO A 192 -1.97 13.27 -4.07
N LYS A 193 -1.95 14.10 -5.11
CA LYS A 193 -1.99 13.68 -6.51
C LYS A 193 -0.75 12.89 -6.95
N ASP A 194 0.40 13.20 -6.36
CA ASP A 194 1.69 12.59 -6.71
C ASP A 194 2.03 11.40 -5.80
N LEU A 195 1.44 11.34 -4.61
CA LEU A 195 1.70 10.34 -3.58
C LEU A 195 1.31 8.92 -4.02
N ALA A 196 0.14 8.77 -4.65
CA ALA A 196 -0.37 7.48 -5.09
C ALA A 196 0.59 6.77 -6.06
N THR A 197 1.15 7.52 -7.02
CA THR A 197 2.11 6.98 -8.01
C THR A 197 3.39 6.49 -7.33
N ARG A 198 3.90 7.21 -6.33
CA ARG A 198 5.14 6.82 -5.61
C ARG A 198 4.91 5.61 -4.73
N ILE A 199 3.76 5.52 -4.06
CA ILE A 199 3.35 4.31 -3.33
C ILE A 199 3.27 3.13 -4.30
N ALA A 200 2.68 3.29 -5.48
CA ALA A 200 2.60 2.23 -6.47
C ALA A 200 3.99 1.75 -6.93
N TYR A 201 4.98 2.65 -7.08
CA TYR A 201 6.33 2.27 -7.49
C TYR A 201 7.00 1.33 -6.47
N PHE A 202 6.97 1.64 -5.18
CA PHE A 202 7.56 0.73 -4.22
C PHE A 202 6.67 -0.50 -3.96
N TYR A 203 5.35 -0.38 -4.08
CA TYR A 203 4.44 -1.53 -3.94
C TYR A 203 4.67 -2.60 -5.02
N CYS A 204 4.99 -2.21 -6.27
CA CYS A 204 5.29 -3.16 -7.34
C CYS A 204 6.45 -4.12 -7.01
N THR A 205 7.36 -3.71 -6.11
CA THR A 205 8.47 -4.57 -5.69
C THR A 205 8.03 -5.78 -4.87
N SER A 206 6.80 -5.76 -4.31
CA SER A 206 6.22 -6.92 -3.61
C SER A 206 6.00 -8.13 -4.52
N ALA A 207 5.73 -7.90 -5.81
CA ALA A 207 5.62 -8.97 -6.80
C ALA A 207 7.01 -9.51 -7.17
N LEU A 208 7.98 -8.60 -7.36
CA LEU A 208 9.36 -8.97 -7.67
C LEU A 208 10.03 -9.73 -6.50
N SER A 209 9.63 -9.48 -5.25
CA SER A 209 10.19 -10.16 -4.09
C SER A 209 10.07 -11.68 -4.18
N GLY A 210 8.95 -12.20 -4.71
CA GLY A 210 8.78 -13.65 -4.92
C GLY A 210 9.76 -14.22 -5.94
N ALA A 211 10.04 -13.47 -7.03
CA ALA A 211 11.04 -13.87 -8.02
C ALA A 211 12.46 -13.86 -7.43
N PHE A 212 12.83 -12.79 -6.72
CA PHE A 212 14.13 -12.70 -6.05
C PHE A 212 14.29 -13.75 -4.95
N SER A 213 13.24 -14.01 -4.16
CA SER A 213 13.24 -15.03 -3.12
C SER A 213 13.55 -16.43 -3.69
N GLY A 214 12.91 -16.82 -4.80
CA GLY A 214 13.19 -18.09 -5.47
C GLY A 214 14.61 -18.19 -6.02
N LEU A 215 15.11 -17.10 -6.66
CA LEU A 215 16.48 -17.06 -7.19
C LEU A 215 17.54 -17.13 -6.08
N LEU A 216 17.37 -16.34 -5.01
CA LEU A 216 18.30 -16.29 -3.89
C LEU A 216 18.30 -17.62 -3.13
N ALA A 217 17.11 -18.18 -2.84
CA ALA A 217 16.99 -19.46 -2.16
C ALA A 217 17.68 -20.58 -2.95
N ALA A 218 17.48 -20.65 -4.28
CA ALA A 218 18.13 -21.64 -5.15
C ALA A 218 19.67 -21.52 -5.15
N GLY A 219 20.18 -20.28 -5.03
CA GLY A 219 21.62 -20.02 -4.93
C GLY A 219 22.19 -20.37 -3.55
N ILE A 220 21.50 -19.93 -2.50
CA ILE A 220 21.95 -20.07 -1.11
C ILE A 220 21.83 -21.52 -0.63
N ALA A 221 20.80 -22.28 -1.06
CA ALA A 221 20.61 -23.68 -0.70
C ALA A 221 21.82 -24.57 -1.07
N LYS A 222 22.66 -24.15 -2.04
CA LYS A 222 23.94 -24.85 -2.37
C LYS A 222 24.98 -24.78 -1.25
N MET A 223 24.74 -23.95 -0.24
CA MET A 223 25.60 -23.88 0.96
C MET A 223 25.23 -24.94 2.01
N ASP A 224 24.38 -25.90 1.65
CA ASP A 224 24.05 -27.03 2.53
C ASP A 224 25.29 -27.74 3.05
N GLY A 225 25.36 -27.98 4.38
CA GLY A 225 26.51 -28.54 5.05
C GLY A 225 27.65 -27.56 5.36
N VAL A 226 27.65 -26.35 4.83
CA VAL A 226 28.69 -25.34 5.13
C VAL A 226 28.59 -24.92 6.60
N GLY A 227 29.69 -25.01 7.33
CA GLY A 227 29.72 -24.68 8.76
C GLY A 227 28.85 -25.58 9.64
N GLY A 228 28.42 -26.74 9.13
CA GLY A 228 27.55 -27.68 9.83
C GLY A 228 26.08 -27.25 9.90
N TYR A 229 25.68 -26.28 9.08
CA TYR A 229 24.28 -25.80 8.98
C TYR A 229 23.65 -26.33 7.71
N GLU A 230 22.34 -26.64 7.81
CA GLU A 230 21.50 -27.05 6.69
C GLU A 230 21.23 -25.85 5.77
N GLY A 231 20.98 -26.11 4.47
CA GLY A 231 20.82 -25.09 3.43
C GLY A 231 19.72 -24.05 3.72
N TRP A 232 18.60 -24.48 4.32
CA TRP A 232 17.51 -23.58 4.68
C TRP A 232 17.90 -22.56 5.76
N ARG A 233 18.85 -22.87 6.67
CA ARG A 233 19.34 -21.94 7.69
C ARG A 233 20.10 -20.79 7.06
N TRP A 234 20.91 -21.09 6.03
CA TRP A 234 21.66 -20.08 5.30
C TRP A 234 20.77 -19.07 4.59
N ILE A 235 19.56 -19.48 4.14
CA ILE A 235 18.58 -18.53 3.56
C ILE A 235 18.27 -17.44 4.59
N PHE A 236 17.89 -17.80 5.80
CA PHE A 236 17.55 -16.83 6.85
C PHE A 236 18.76 -16.04 7.38
N LEU A 237 19.91 -16.70 7.52
CA LEU A 237 21.13 -16.05 8.02
C LEU A 237 21.59 -14.94 7.07
N LEU A 238 21.76 -15.25 5.78
CA LEU A 238 22.29 -14.30 4.80
C LEU A 238 21.31 -13.16 4.54
N GLU A 239 20.04 -13.45 4.34
CA GLU A 239 19.03 -12.42 4.08
C GLU A 239 18.79 -11.57 5.31
N GLY A 240 18.77 -12.16 6.51
CA GLY A 240 18.68 -11.40 7.75
C GLY A 240 19.86 -10.43 7.93
N ILE A 241 21.09 -10.85 7.64
CA ILE A 241 22.28 -9.98 7.69
C ILE A 241 22.13 -8.83 6.68
N VAL A 242 21.71 -9.10 5.44
CA VAL A 242 21.47 -8.05 4.44
C VAL A 242 20.39 -7.08 4.92
N THR A 243 19.32 -7.58 5.53
CA THR A 243 18.25 -6.74 6.12
C THR A 243 18.78 -5.86 7.24
N VAL A 244 19.66 -6.37 8.13
CA VAL A 244 20.32 -5.57 9.17
C VAL A 244 21.16 -4.46 8.55
N LEU A 245 21.98 -4.77 7.54
CA LEU A 245 22.80 -3.77 6.85
C LEU A 245 21.96 -2.69 6.19
N LEU A 246 20.83 -3.04 5.57
CA LEU A 246 19.87 -2.09 5.01
C LEU A 246 19.19 -1.27 6.10
N GLY A 247 18.83 -1.86 7.24
CA GLY A 247 18.28 -1.15 8.39
C GLY A 247 19.25 -0.12 8.94
N VAL A 248 20.50 -0.47 9.11
CA VAL A 248 21.57 0.46 9.51
C VAL A 248 21.78 1.54 8.46
N SER A 249 21.72 1.22 7.18
CA SER A 249 21.84 2.22 6.11
C SER A 249 20.72 3.27 6.12
N CYS A 250 19.52 2.92 6.64
CA CYS A 250 18.39 3.86 6.76
C CYS A 250 18.72 5.09 7.60
N PHE A 251 19.55 4.93 8.66
CA PHE A 251 19.95 6.07 9.52
C PHE A 251 20.74 7.14 8.77
N PHE A 252 21.36 6.78 7.64
CA PHE A 252 22.23 7.66 6.87
C PHE A 252 21.64 8.06 5.51
N LEU A 253 20.90 7.15 4.86
CA LEU A 253 20.42 7.32 3.48
C LEU A 253 18.96 7.72 3.39
N LEU A 254 18.13 7.36 4.37
CA LEU A 254 16.72 7.71 4.34
C LEU A 254 16.53 9.17 4.70
N ILE A 255 15.82 9.90 3.86
CA ILE A 255 15.54 11.32 4.06
C ILE A 255 14.32 11.52 4.96
N ASP A 256 14.39 12.45 5.93
CA ASP A 256 13.36 12.67 6.94
C ASP A 256 12.28 13.66 6.50
N SER A 257 12.66 14.94 6.51
CA SER A 257 11.77 16.06 6.16
C SER A 257 12.53 17.13 5.38
N PRO A 258 11.84 18.02 4.65
CA PRO A 258 12.49 19.12 3.95
C PRO A 258 13.39 19.96 4.84
N ALA A 259 12.92 20.36 6.04
CA ALA A 259 13.67 21.16 7.01
C ALA A 259 15.01 20.55 7.44
N LEU A 260 15.09 19.22 7.49
CA LEU A 260 16.31 18.49 7.90
C LEU A 260 17.24 18.16 6.72
N SER A 261 16.88 18.54 5.50
CA SER A 261 17.55 18.11 4.25
C SER A 261 18.49 19.16 3.66
N THR A 262 19.13 19.99 4.50
CA THR A 262 20.00 21.11 4.11
C THR A 262 21.27 20.70 3.33
N ARG A 263 21.68 19.41 3.39
CA ARG A 263 22.90 18.92 2.73
C ARG A 263 22.78 18.83 1.20
N TRP A 264 21.56 18.71 0.66
CA TRP A 264 21.34 18.39 -0.76
C TRP A 264 20.22 19.21 -1.42
N LEU A 265 19.43 19.95 -0.63
CA LEU A 265 18.46 20.94 -1.08
C LEU A 265 18.99 22.34 -0.85
N THR A 266 18.69 23.26 -1.78
CA THR A 266 18.94 24.68 -1.59
C THR A 266 17.92 25.29 -0.62
N PRO A 267 18.22 26.43 0.03
CA PRO A 267 17.23 27.09 0.90
C PRO A 267 15.90 27.39 0.20
N GLU A 268 15.94 27.77 -1.09
CA GLU A 268 14.74 28.01 -1.89
C GLU A 268 13.93 26.74 -2.13
N GLU A 269 14.59 25.60 -2.39
CA GLU A 269 13.95 24.31 -2.57
C GLU A 269 13.30 23.81 -1.28
N ILE A 270 13.96 24.05 -0.13
CA ILE A 270 13.40 23.73 1.19
C ILE A 270 12.16 24.59 1.44
N ARG A 271 12.27 25.93 1.26
CA ARG A 271 11.14 26.85 1.41
C ARG A 271 9.96 26.45 0.54
N PHE A 272 10.21 26.10 -0.73
CA PHE A 272 9.15 25.59 -1.63
C PHE A 272 8.45 24.35 -1.08
N LEU A 273 9.18 23.36 -0.59
CA LEU A 273 8.61 22.12 -0.06
C LEU A 273 7.85 22.34 1.26
N GLU A 274 8.31 23.24 2.11
CA GLU A 274 7.63 23.64 3.35
C GLU A 274 6.31 24.36 3.04
N LEU A 275 6.34 25.33 2.13
CA LEU A 275 5.13 26.01 1.67
C LEU A 275 4.16 25.04 1.00
N GLN A 276 4.67 24.09 0.20
CA GLN A 276 3.85 23.02 -0.38
C GLN A 276 3.17 22.19 0.69
N SER A 277 3.87 21.85 1.77
CA SER A 277 3.31 21.10 2.90
C SER A 277 2.25 21.91 3.65
N PHE A 278 2.48 23.20 3.85
CA PHE A 278 1.54 24.12 4.48
C PHE A 278 0.25 24.24 3.67
N VAL A 279 0.35 24.48 2.36
CA VAL A 279 -0.80 24.54 1.44
C VAL A 279 -1.59 23.22 1.45
N LYS A 280 -0.88 22.09 1.45
CA LYS A 280 -1.49 20.75 1.52
C LYS A 280 -2.31 20.53 2.80
N GLN A 281 -1.86 21.08 3.93
CA GLN A 281 -2.54 20.96 5.21
C GLN A 281 -3.74 21.89 5.34
N GLY A 282 -3.95 22.80 4.39
CA GLY A 282 -5.05 23.77 4.40
C GLY A 282 -4.68 25.11 5.04
N GLY A 283 -3.37 25.41 5.19
CA GLY A 283 -2.90 26.70 5.67
C GLY A 283 -3.29 26.98 7.13
N ARG A 284 -3.61 28.24 7.42
CA ARG A 284 -4.07 28.68 8.76
C ARG A 284 -5.35 28.00 9.24
N PHE A 285 -6.20 27.53 8.33
CA PHE A 285 -7.40 26.75 8.70
C PHE A 285 -7.06 25.38 9.33
N ALA A 286 -5.80 24.92 9.21
CA ALA A 286 -5.30 23.75 9.92
C ALA A 286 -4.92 24.06 11.37
N ASP A 287 -4.42 25.28 11.64
CA ASP A 287 -3.96 25.71 12.98
C ASP A 287 -5.10 26.11 13.92
N GLU A 288 -6.28 26.51 13.40
CA GLU A 288 -7.46 26.77 14.25
C GLU A 288 -7.98 25.51 14.96
N ASN A 289 -7.49 24.32 14.60
CA ASN A 289 -7.75 23.07 15.29
C ASN A 289 -6.50 22.17 15.31
N PRO A 290 -5.44 22.51 16.06
CA PRO A 290 -4.22 21.69 16.19
C PRO A 290 -4.50 20.33 16.86
N GLU A 291 -5.64 20.20 17.52
CA GLU A 291 -6.20 18.94 18.01
C GLU A 291 -7.39 18.52 17.14
N LYS A 292 -7.22 18.16 15.88
CA LYS A 292 -8.18 17.21 15.29
C LYS A 292 -8.01 15.89 16.03
N LYS A 293 -8.53 15.87 17.26
CA LYS A 293 -8.81 14.65 18.01
C LYS A 293 -9.48 13.71 17.05
N PHE A 294 -9.07 12.45 17.11
CA PHE A 294 -9.70 11.35 16.39
C PHE A 294 -11.22 11.50 16.47
N ASP A 295 -11.87 11.80 15.34
CA ASP A 295 -13.29 12.05 15.32
C ASP A 295 -14.05 10.72 15.29
N TRP A 296 -14.60 10.35 16.44
CA TRP A 296 -15.46 9.19 16.59
C TRP A 296 -16.69 9.22 15.67
N TYR A 297 -17.14 10.42 15.28
CA TYR A 297 -18.23 10.58 14.33
C TYR A 297 -17.82 10.07 12.95
N ASP A 298 -16.67 10.49 12.43
CA ASP A 298 -16.15 10.04 11.15
C ASP A 298 -15.90 8.52 11.16
N MET A 299 -15.32 7.97 12.23
CA MET A 299 -15.16 6.54 12.38
C MET A 299 -16.49 5.79 12.33
N LYS A 300 -17.51 6.28 13.06
CA LYS A 300 -18.84 5.69 13.06
C LYS A 300 -19.50 5.75 11.68
N MET A 301 -19.29 6.83 10.94
CA MET A 301 -19.81 6.99 9.58
C MET A 301 -19.13 6.03 8.60
N VAL A 302 -17.81 5.84 8.73
CA VAL A 302 -17.04 4.88 7.94
C VAL A 302 -17.51 3.46 8.21
N LEU A 303 -17.64 3.06 9.47
CA LEU A 303 -18.11 1.72 9.86
C LEU A 303 -19.57 1.45 9.47
N LYS A 304 -20.40 2.48 9.28
CA LYS A 304 -21.77 2.35 8.76
C LYS A 304 -21.85 2.27 7.23
N ASN A 305 -20.74 2.45 6.52
CA ASN A 305 -20.70 2.39 5.07
C ASN A 305 -20.56 0.93 4.59
N TRP A 306 -21.66 0.29 4.23
CA TRP A 306 -21.68 -1.11 3.77
C TRP A 306 -20.82 -1.37 2.51
N ARG A 307 -20.64 -0.36 1.65
CA ARG A 307 -19.78 -0.45 0.46
C ARG A 307 -18.31 -0.65 0.84
N LEU A 308 -17.90 -0.10 1.99
CA LEU A 308 -16.56 -0.30 2.52
C LEU A 308 -16.30 -1.78 2.85
N TYR A 309 -17.30 -2.49 3.38
CA TYR A 309 -17.17 -3.92 3.68
C TYR A 309 -17.05 -4.76 2.41
N MET A 310 -17.71 -4.37 1.33
CA MET A 310 -17.52 -5.02 0.01
C MET A 310 -16.10 -4.79 -0.52
N GLN A 311 -15.57 -3.57 -0.41
CA GLN A 311 -14.18 -3.26 -0.75
C GLN A 311 -13.21 -4.07 0.11
N ALA A 312 -13.43 -4.12 1.42
CA ALA A 312 -12.62 -4.89 2.35
C ALA A 312 -12.65 -6.39 2.05
N TYR A 313 -13.81 -6.93 1.64
CA TYR A 313 -13.95 -8.31 1.21
C TYR A 313 -13.12 -8.62 -0.05
N ILE A 314 -13.13 -7.74 -1.05
CA ILE A 314 -12.27 -7.88 -2.24
C ILE A 314 -10.79 -7.95 -1.83
N LEU A 315 -10.35 -7.07 -0.91
CA LEU A 315 -8.97 -7.07 -0.43
C LEU A 315 -8.65 -8.32 0.42
N LEU A 316 -9.60 -8.82 1.18
CA LEU A 316 -9.45 -10.09 1.91
C LEU A 316 -9.29 -11.26 0.94
N CYS A 317 -10.13 -11.37 -0.09
CA CYS A 317 -10.05 -12.42 -1.10
C CYS A 317 -8.68 -12.45 -1.78
N ILE A 318 -8.21 -11.28 -2.24
CA ILE A 318 -6.91 -11.22 -2.92
C ILE A 318 -5.74 -11.50 -1.97
N SER A 319 -5.79 -11.03 -0.72
CA SER A 319 -4.75 -11.30 0.26
C SER A 319 -4.70 -12.78 0.62
N ALA A 320 -5.83 -13.44 0.81
CA ALA A 320 -5.89 -14.88 1.06
C ALA A 320 -5.25 -15.67 -0.10
N CYS A 321 -5.64 -15.39 -1.34
CA CYS A 321 -5.06 -16.02 -2.53
C CYS A 321 -3.54 -15.72 -2.64
N SER A 322 -3.13 -14.46 -2.43
CA SER A 322 -1.76 -14.01 -2.57
C SER A 322 -0.82 -14.69 -1.56
N TYR A 323 -1.19 -14.69 -0.27
CA TYR A 323 -0.37 -15.31 0.76
C TYR A 323 -0.41 -16.83 0.69
N GLY A 324 -1.58 -17.44 0.43
CA GLY A 324 -1.68 -18.87 0.22
C GLY A 324 -0.79 -19.35 -0.92
N THR A 325 -0.86 -18.69 -2.08
CA THR A 325 0.02 -18.98 -3.23
C THR A 325 1.49 -18.75 -2.87
N LYS A 326 1.83 -17.62 -2.25
CA LYS A 326 3.20 -17.22 -1.94
C LYS A 326 3.92 -18.23 -1.02
N PHE A 327 3.22 -18.75 -0.03
CA PHE A 327 3.79 -19.72 0.92
C PHE A 327 3.89 -21.13 0.35
N THR A 328 3.06 -21.48 -0.65
CA THR A 328 2.93 -22.85 -1.12
C THR A 328 3.42 -23.03 -2.56
N LEU A 329 3.60 -21.97 -3.34
CA LEU A 329 4.01 -22.06 -4.75
C LEU A 329 5.26 -22.91 -4.97
N PRO A 330 6.37 -22.78 -4.18
CA PRO A 330 7.52 -23.65 -4.33
C PRO A 330 7.17 -25.13 -4.11
N SER A 331 6.34 -25.43 -3.10
CA SER A 331 5.88 -26.80 -2.80
C SER A 331 4.99 -27.37 -3.90
N ILE A 332 4.09 -26.57 -4.49
CA ILE A 332 3.24 -26.98 -5.61
C ILE A 332 4.10 -27.30 -6.83
N VAL A 333 5.06 -26.45 -7.16
CA VAL A 333 5.98 -26.69 -8.31
C VAL A 333 6.87 -27.92 -8.06
N LYS A 334 7.35 -28.13 -6.83
CA LYS A 334 8.07 -29.37 -6.45
C LYS A 334 7.18 -30.60 -6.65
N ALA A 335 5.90 -30.52 -6.29
CA ALA A 335 4.93 -31.61 -6.47
C ALA A 335 4.65 -31.95 -7.95
N MET A 336 4.98 -31.05 -8.90
CA MET A 336 4.94 -31.35 -10.33
C MET A 336 6.07 -32.28 -10.79
N GLY A 337 7.06 -32.55 -9.95
CA GLY A 337 8.21 -33.43 -10.24
C GLY A 337 9.53 -32.70 -10.45
N PHE A 338 9.61 -31.41 -10.14
CA PHE A 338 10.86 -30.64 -10.18
C PHE A 338 11.72 -30.91 -8.95
N THR A 339 13.04 -30.85 -9.10
CA THR A 339 13.99 -30.84 -7.95
C THR A 339 13.83 -29.56 -7.15
N ASN A 340 14.30 -29.54 -5.89
CA ASN A 340 14.18 -28.36 -5.02
C ASN A 340 14.64 -27.06 -5.71
N THR A 341 15.88 -27.06 -6.24
CA THR A 341 16.45 -25.90 -6.94
C THR A 341 15.64 -25.51 -8.18
N ASN A 342 15.22 -26.50 -8.99
CA ASN A 342 14.42 -26.20 -10.18
C ASN A 342 13.01 -25.71 -9.81
N ALA A 343 12.42 -26.23 -8.73
CA ALA A 343 11.13 -25.77 -8.25
C ALA A 343 11.19 -24.29 -7.84
N GLN A 344 12.23 -23.88 -7.11
CA GLN A 344 12.46 -22.47 -6.77
C GLN A 344 12.64 -21.59 -8.01
N LEU A 345 13.46 -22.01 -8.97
CA LEU A 345 13.69 -21.28 -10.21
C LEU A 345 12.42 -21.17 -11.06
N MET A 346 11.59 -22.21 -11.09
CA MET A 346 10.33 -22.20 -11.84
C MET A 346 9.24 -21.33 -11.20
N THR A 347 9.40 -20.85 -9.96
CA THR A 347 8.50 -19.81 -9.42
C THR A 347 8.77 -18.43 -10.03
N VAL A 348 9.99 -18.17 -10.51
CA VAL A 348 10.44 -16.86 -11.01
C VAL A 348 9.60 -16.35 -12.19
N PRO A 349 9.38 -17.13 -13.28
CA PRO A 349 8.56 -16.66 -14.40
C PRO A 349 7.13 -16.28 -13.99
N ALA A 350 6.53 -17.04 -13.06
CA ALA A 350 5.19 -16.76 -12.56
C ALA A 350 5.13 -15.41 -11.83
N TYR A 351 6.09 -15.13 -10.96
CA TYR A 351 6.18 -13.85 -10.25
C TYR A 351 6.52 -12.67 -11.17
N VAL A 352 7.42 -12.87 -12.15
CA VAL A 352 7.76 -11.83 -13.15
C VAL A 352 6.53 -11.50 -14.00
N ALA A 353 5.78 -12.49 -14.44
CA ALA A 353 4.52 -12.27 -15.17
C ALA A 353 3.52 -11.48 -14.31
N GLY A 354 3.41 -11.81 -13.02
CA GLY A 354 2.59 -11.08 -12.04
C GLY A 354 3.03 -9.61 -11.88
N ALA A 355 4.33 -9.36 -11.77
CA ALA A 355 4.87 -8.00 -11.67
C ALA A 355 4.57 -7.16 -12.92
N LEU A 356 4.80 -7.72 -14.11
CA LEU A 356 4.51 -7.05 -15.37
C LEU A 356 3.01 -6.77 -15.52
N SER A 357 2.15 -7.72 -15.14
CA SER A 357 0.70 -7.54 -15.16
C SER A 357 0.25 -6.43 -14.22
N SER A 358 0.83 -6.32 -13.03
CA SER A 358 0.51 -5.26 -12.08
C SER A 358 0.77 -3.87 -12.66
N VAL A 359 1.92 -3.67 -13.31
CA VAL A 359 2.26 -2.40 -13.99
C VAL A 359 1.31 -2.13 -15.16
N PHE A 360 1.02 -3.16 -15.97
CA PHE A 360 0.15 -3.05 -17.13
C PHE A 360 -1.28 -2.64 -16.72
N PHE A 361 -1.90 -3.38 -15.81
CA PHE A 361 -3.27 -3.11 -15.34
C PHE A 361 -3.37 -1.78 -14.58
N SER A 362 -2.35 -1.39 -13.80
CA SER A 362 -2.34 -0.10 -13.10
C SER A 362 -2.32 1.07 -14.08
N ARG A 363 -1.45 1.04 -15.10
CA ARG A 363 -1.40 2.09 -16.14
C ARG A 363 -2.70 2.19 -16.92
N LEU A 364 -3.27 1.04 -17.26
CA LEU A 364 -4.53 0.97 -18.01
C LEU A 364 -5.69 1.54 -17.18
N SER A 365 -5.75 1.19 -15.89
CA SER A 365 -6.73 1.71 -14.94
C SER A 365 -6.65 3.24 -14.78
N ASP A 366 -5.44 3.81 -14.77
CA ASP A 366 -5.24 5.25 -14.68
C ASP A 366 -5.63 5.97 -15.99
N HIS A 367 -5.39 5.32 -17.13
CA HIS A 367 -5.76 5.88 -18.44
C HIS A 367 -7.27 5.95 -18.65
N PHE A 368 -8.00 4.88 -18.31
CA PHE A 368 -9.45 4.82 -18.51
C PHE A 368 -10.26 5.50 -17.39
N HIS A 369 -9.65 5.84 -16.26
CA HIS A 369 -10.34 6.36 -15.07
C HIS A 369 -11.51 5.49 -14.57
N TRP A 370 -11.57 4.23 -14.99
CA TRP A 370 -12.57 3.24 -14.64
C TRP A 370 -11.89 2.11 -13.87
N ARG A 371 -12.22 1.94 -12.58
CA ARG A 371 -11.47 1.06 -11.68
C ARG A 371 -11.97 -0.39 -11.67
N MET A 372 -13.28 -0.60 -11.80
CA MET A 372 -13.88 -1.91 -11.63
C MET A 372 -13.30 -2.99 -12.57
N PRO A 373 -13.16 -2.78 -13.91
CA PRO A 373 -12.66 -3.84 -14.80
C PRO A 373 -11.25 -4.29 -14.42
N PHE A 374 -10.43 -3.38 -13.89
CA PHE A 374 -9.05 -3.67 -13.49
C PHE A 374 -8.94 -4.34 -12.11
N VAL A 375 -10.06 -4.53 -11.44
CA VAL A 375 -10.23 -5.41 -10.27
C VAL A 375 -10.88 -6.73 -10.70
N ALA A 376 -11.98 -6.67 -11.44
CA ALA A 376 -12.79 -7.84 -11.79
C ALA A 376 -12.09 -8.79 -12.78
N VAL A 377 -11.43 -8.25 -13.84
CA VAL A 377 -10.74 -9.09 -14.84
C VAL A 377 -9.59 -9.87 -14.20
N PRO A 378 -8.67 -9.26 -13.42
CA PRO A 378 -7.63 -10.03 -12.73
C PRO A 378 -8.18 -11.08 -11.76
N LEU A 379 -9.23 -10.77 -10.99
CA LEU A 379 -9.91 -11.78 -10.14
C LEU A 379 -10.49 -12.92 -10.97
N GLY A 380 -11.03 -12.62 -12.15
CA GLY A 380 -11.49 -13.62 -13.12
C GLY A 380 -10.35 -14.52 -13.62
N LEU A 381 -9.16 -13.96 -13.87
CA LEU A 381 -7.98 -14.75 -14.26
C LEU A 381 -7.55 -15.71 -13.14
N ILE A 382 -7.66 -15.30 -11.87
CA ILE A 382 -7.42 -16.19 -10.71
C ILE A 382 -8.43 -17.34 -10.74
N ALA A 383 -9.72 -17.03 -10.90
CA ALA A 383 -10.77 -18.05 -10.93
C ALA A 383 -10.58 -19.03 -12.11
N ILE A 384 -10.22 -18.54 -13.29
CA ILE A 384 -9.94 -19.38 -14.48
C ILE A 384 -8.73 -20.29 -14.22
N GLY A 385 -7.62 -19.75 -13.72
CA GLY A 385 -6.41 -20.52 -13.44
C GLY A 385 -6.68 -21.66 -12.45
N TYR A 386 -7.33 -21.35 -11.32
CA TYR A 386 -7.67 -22.38 -10.34
C TYR A 386 -8.75 -23.34 -10.82
N SER A 387 -9.67 -22.93 -11.70
CA SER A 387 -10.61 -23.86 -12.36
C SER A 387 -9.90 -24.91 -13.20
N VAL A 388 -8.88 -24.51 -13.96
CA VAL A 388 -8.04 -25.44 -14.74
C VAL A 388 -7.33 -26.44 -13.82
N ILE A 389 -6.74 -25.97 -12.71
CA ILE A 389 -6.05 -26.82 -11.73
C ILE A 389 -7.04 -27.80 -11.08
N MET A 390 -8.23 -27.34 -10.72
CA MET A 390 -9.29 -28.19 -10.15
C MET A 390 -9.80 -29.20 -11.15
N GLY A 391 -9.84 -28.86 -12.44
CA GLY A 391 -10.18 -29.81 -13.53
C GLY A 391 -9.22 -31.02 -13.59
N PHE A 392 -7.96 -30.83 -13.16
CA PHE A 392 -6.99 -31.91 -12.99
C PHE A 392 -7.03 -32.54 -11.58
N GLN A 393 -8.08 -32.28 -10.80
CA GLN A 393 -8.22 -32.73 -9.41
C GLN A 393 -7.00 -32.37 -8.52
N GLY A 394 -6.35 -31.25 -8.82
CA GLY A 394 -5.13 -30.81 -8.14
C GLY A 394 -3.86 -31.61 -8.48
N TYR A 395 -3.94 -32.63 -9.36
CA TYR A 395 -2.75 -33.37 -9.78
C TYR A 395 -2.08 -32.69 -10.96
N LEU A 396 -0.90 -32.13 -10.74
CA LEU A 396 -0.16 -31.31 -11.70
C LEU A 396 1.09 -32.01 -12.26
N GLY A 397 1.24 -33.32 -12.03
CA GLY A 397 2.36 -34.14 -12.54
C GLY A 397 2.11 -34.76 -13.91
N GLY A 398 3.13 -35.38 -14.49
CA GLY A 398 3.03 -36.10 -15.75
C GLY A 398 2.63 -35.23 -16.94
N SER A 399 1.58 -35.61 -17.66
CA SER A 399 1.05 -34.86 -18.84
C SER A 399 0.45 -33.50 -18.45
N HIS A 400 0.14 -33.27 -17.19
CA HIS A 400 -0.51 -32.03 -16.71
C HIS A 400 0.47 -30.93 -16.29
N ILE A 401 1.80 -31.17 -16.33
CA ILE A 401 2.82 -30.19 -15.95
C ILE A 401 2.67 -28.89 -16.75
N GLY A 402 2.61 -28.96 -18.07
CA GLY A 402 2.51 -27.77 -18.93
C GLY A 402 1.25 -26.94 -18.67
N PRO A 403 0.06 -27.53 -18.81
CA PRO A 403 -1.20 -26.82 -18.54
C PRO A 403 -1.33 -26.35 -17.09
N GLY A 404 -0.88 -27.15 -16.12
CA GLY A 404 -0.90 -26.80 -14.71
C GLY A 404 0.02 -25.62 -14.37
N TYR A 405 1.24 -25.63 -14.92
CA TYR A 405 2.17 -24.53 -14.75
C TYR A 405 1.67 -23.24 -15.41
N PHE A 406 1.11 -23.33 -16.62
CA PHE A 406 0.46 -22.19 -17.26
C PHE A 406 -0.69 -21.62 -16.42
N ALA A 407 -1.51 -22.48 -15.82
CA ALA A 407 -2.58 -22.06 -14.93
C ALA A 407 -2.04 -21.32 -13.68
N LEU A 408 -0.91 -21.78 -13.09
CA LEU A 408 -0.24 -21.07 -12.00
C LEU A 408 0.30 -19.70 -12.43
N VAL A 409 0.90 -19.59 -13.60
CA VAL A 409 1.32 -18.29 -14.16
C VAL A 409 0.13 -17.37 -14.34
N LEU A 410 -1.00 -17.89 -14.86
CA LEU A 410 -2.23 -17.13 -15.04
C LEU A 410 -2.79 -16.61 -13.70
N THR A 411 -2.74 -17.43 -12.65
CA THR A 411 -3.16 -16.98 -11.30
C THR A 411 -2.27 -15.87 -10.79
N CYS A 412 -0.94 -15.94 -10.97
CA CYS A 412 -0.01 -14.87 -10.60
C CYS A 412 -0.26 -13.58 -11.39
N ILE A 413 -0.57 -13.66 -12.68
CA ILE A 413 -1.00 -12.51 -13.50
C ILE A 413 -2.25 -11.85 -12.90
N GLY A 414 -3.18 -12.63 -12.34
CA GLY A 414 -4.39 -12.11 -11.69
C GLY A 414 -4.15 -11.54 -10.28
N ILE A 415 -3.27 -12.13 -9.47
CA ILE A 415 -3.10 -11.78 -8.06
C ILE A 415 -2.58 -10.36 -7.86
N TYR A 416 -1.52 -9.96 -8.57
CA TYR A 416 -0.77 -8.73 -8.25
C TYR A 416 -1.45 -7.41 -8.64
N PRO A 417 -2.29 -7.29 -9.69
CA PRO A 417 -2.95 -6.04 -10.04
C PRO A 417 -4.08 -5.64 -9.09
N VAL A 418 -4.76 -6.61 -8.46
CA VAL A 418 -6.00 -6.35 -7.70
C VAL A 418 -5.76 -5.47 -6.48
N GLN A 419 -4.67 -5.69 -5.75
CA GLN A 419 -4.39 -4.94 -4.52
C GLN A 419 -4.24 -3.43 -4.75
N PRO A 420 -3.39 -2.93 -5.66
CA PRO A 420 -3.28 -1.49 -5.91
C PRO A 420 -4.55 -0.91 -6.54
N ALA A 421 -5.19 -1.63 -7.47
CA ALA A 421 -6.43 -1.18 -8.11
C ALA A 421 -7.58 -1.08 -7.08
N GLY A 422 -7.77 -2.11 -6.25
CA GLY A 422 -8.79 -2.14 -5.20
C GLY A 422 -8.60 -1.07 -4.13
N SER A 423 -7.35 -0.87 -3.67
CA SER A 423 -7.02 0.18 -2.70
C SER A 423 -7.28 1.58 -3.26
N SER A 424 -6.94 1.83 -4.54
CA SER A 424 -7.21 3.10 -5.21
C SER A 424 -8.72 3.31 -5.40
N TRP A 425 -9.46 2.25 -5.77
CA TRP A 425 -10.92 2.32 -5.92
C TRP A 425 -11.61 2.65 -4.60
N ALA A 426 -11.19 2.04 -3.50
CA ALA A 426 -11.69 2.35 -2.17
C ALA A 426 -11.38 3.80 -1.76
N ALA A 427 -10.13 4.25 -1.96
CA ALA A 427 -9.70 5.60 -1.58
C ALA A 427 -10.44 6.70 -2.36
N ASN A 428 -10.73 6.46 -3.65
CA ASN A 428 -11.44 7.44 -4.50
C ASN A 428 -12.91 7.60 -4.12
N ASN A 429 -13.50 6.58 -3.48
CA ASN A 429 -14.92 6.57 -3.11
C ASN A 429 -15.19 6.94 -1.65
N LEU A 430 -14.17 7.42 -0.94
CA LEU A 430 -14.26 7.87 0.44
C LEU A 430 -13.95 9.37 0.55
N ALA A 431 -14.86 10.14 1.11
CA ALA A 431 -14.74 11.56 1.41
C ALA A 431 -15.37 11.86 2.78
N PRO A 432 -14.88 12.87 3.50
CA PRO A 432 -13.69 13.70 3.29
C PRO A 432 -12.36 12.95 3.57
N ALA A 433 -11.24 13.66 3.59
CA ALA A 433 -9.91 13.09 3.77
C ALA A 433 -9.76 12.30 5.10
N SER A 434 -10.42 12.73 6.18
CA SER A 434 -10.46 12.04 7.47
C SER A 434 -11.09 10.65 7.34
N ARG A 435 -12.26 10.54 6.69
CA ARG A 435 -12.93 9.25 6.45
C ARG A 435 -12.17 8.37 5.48
N ARG A 436 -11.51 8.97 4.47
CA ARG A 436 -10.65 8.23 3.53
C ARG A 436 -9.51 7.54 4.26
N SER A 437 -8.81 8.21 5.16
CA SER A 437 -7.70 7.62 5.91
C SER A 437 -8.15 6.47 6.81
N ILE A 438 -9.28 6.64 7.52
CA ILE A 438 -9.87 5.59 8.37
C ILE A 438 -10.33 4.39 7.52
N GLY A 439 -11.02 4.64 6.40
CA GLY A 439 -11.53 3.56 5.55
C GLY A 439 -10.43 2.78 4.84
N VAL A 440 -9.36 3.44 4.39
CA VAL A 440 -8.20 2.76 3.80
C VAL A 440 -7.49 1.90 4.86
N ALA A 441 -7.29 2.42 6.08
CA ALA A 441 -6.71 1.66 7.18
C ALA A 441 -7.57 0.42 7.53
N PHE A 442 -8.90 0.58 7.62
CA PHE A 442 -9.82 -0.52 7.82
C PHE A 442 -9.68 -1.60 6.74
N ASN A 443 -9.63 -1.21 5.47
CA ASN A 443 -9.46 -2.14 4.35
C ASN A 443 -8.13 -2.90 4.43
N ILE A 444 -7.04 -2.25 4.83
CA ILE A 444 -5.73 -2.89 4.99
C ILE A 444 -5.79 -3.91 6.14
N CYS A 445 -6.37 -3.55 7.28
CA CYS A 445 -6.52 -4.47 8.42
C CYS A 445 -7.32 -5.72 8.03
N ILE A 446 -8.47 -5.57 7.37
CA ILE A 446 -9.27 -6.71 6.89
C ILE A 446 -8.50 -7.52 5.84
N GLY A 447 -7.80 -6.83 4.92
CA GLY A 447 -6.94 -7.47 3.94
C GLY A 447 -5.87 -8.36 4.59
N ASN A 448 -5.23 -7.89 5.66
CA ASN A 448 -4.21 -8.66 6.38
C ASN A 448 -4.77 -9.91 7.08
N ILE A 449 -6.06 -9.93 7.47
CA ILE A 449 -6.74 -11.15 7.94
C ILE A 449 -6.73 -12.23 6.86
N GLY A 450 -6.78 -11.84 5.57
CA GLY A 450 -6.60 -12.77 4.45
C GLY A 450 -5.28 -13.55 4.51
N GLY A 451 -4.22 -12.99 5.10
CA GLY A 451 -2.96 -13.70 5.32
C GLY A 451 -3.09 -14.86 6.32
N ILE A 452 -3.91 -14.68 7.37
CA ILE A 452 -4.23 -15.77 8.31
C ILE A 452 -4.99 -16.88 7.58
N ILE A 453 -6.02 -16.52 6.81
CA ILE A 453 -6.81 -17.47 6.02
C ILE A 453 -5.90 -18.20 5.01
N GLY A 454 -5.08 -17.46 4.25
CA GLY A 454 -4.15 -18.01 3.26
C GLY A 454 -3.16 -19.01 3.85
N SER A 455 -2.75 -18.82 5.11
CA SER A 455 -1.87 -19.75 5.84
C SER A 455 -2.49 -21.12 6.09
N TYR A 456 -3.82 -21.22 6.13
CA TYR A 456 -4.55 -22.48 6.36
C TYR A 456 -5.23 -23.06 5.11
N MET A 457 -5.13 -22.38 3.96
CA MET A 457 -5.77 -22.88 2.74
C MET A 457 -5.11 -24.14 2.18
N TYR A 458 -3.77 -24.21 2.24
CA TYR A 458 -3.00 -25.32 1.66
C TYR A 458 -2.45 -26.19 2.77
N LEU A 459 -3.16 -27.29 3.04
CA LEU A 459 -2.80 -28.23 4.10
C LEU A 459 -1.80 -29.28 3.60
N ASP A 460 -0.78 -29.57 4.40
CA ASP A 460 0.23 -30.59 4.05
C ASP A 460 -0.38 -31.99 3.95
N SER A 461 -1.45 -32.26 4.71
CA SER A 461 -2.19 -33.52 4.63
C SER A 461 -2.85 -33.79 3.27
N GLU A 462 -3.03 -32.73 2.46
CA GLU A 462 -3.59 -32.83 1.10
C GLU A 462 -2.51 -32.88 0.01
N ALA A 463 -1.24 -32.77 0.36
CA ALA A 463 -0.15 -32.86 -0.61
C ALA A 463 -0.20 -34.21 -1.37
N PRO A 464 0.05 -34.24 -2.67
CA PRO A 464 0.43 -33.14 -3.57
C PRO A 464 -0.74 -32.42 -4.22
N LYS A 465 -2.00 -32.79 -3.93
CA LYS A 465 -3.20 -32.31 -4.65
C LYS A 465 -3.78 -30.99 -4.15
N TYR A 466 -3.59 -30.66 -2.87
CA TYR A 466 -4.06 -29.41 -2.24
C TYR A 466 -5.47 -28.96 -2.66
N GLN A 467 -6.43 -29.89 -2.71
CA GLN A 467 -7.78 -29.64 -3.25
C GLN A 467 -8.53 -28.54 -2.51
N THR A 468 -8.45 -28.51 -1.19
CA THR A 468 -9.06 -27.46 -0.37
C THR A 468 -8.45 -26.10 -0.70
N GLY A 469 -7.12 -26.01 -0.83
CA GLY A 469 -6.42 -24.77 -1.16
C GLY A 469 -6.80 -24.20 -2.52
N PHE A 470 -6.78 -25.03 -3.54
CA PHE A 470 -7.17 -24.62 -4.89
C PHE A 470 -8.67 -24.29 -4.97
N GLY A 471 -9.54 -25.07 -4.31
CA GLY A 471 -10.98 -24.83 -4.27
C GLY A 471 -11.35 -23.52 -3.57
N LEU A 472 -10.71 -23.21 -2.42
CA LEU A 472 -10.91 -21.94 -1.72
C LEU A 472 -10.38 -20.76 -2.54
N SER A 473 -9.22 -20.90 -3.18
CA SER A 473 -8.68 -19.86 -4.05
C SER A 473 -9.58 -19.57 -5.24
N LEU A 474 -10.17 -20.60 -5.85
CA LEU A 474 -11.20 -20.47 -6.88
C LEU A 474 -12.42 -19.73 -6.35
N ALA A 475 -12.92 -20.12 -5.18
CA ALA A 475 -14.09 -19.51 -4.56
C ALA A 475 -13.86 -18.02 -4.23
N PHE A 476 -12.68 -17.67 -3.71
CA PHE A 476 -12.33 -16.28 -3.46
C PHE A 476 -12.18 -15.46 -4.75
N GLY A 477 -11.56 -16.02 -5.79
CA GLY A 477 -11.49 -15.37 -7.10
C GLY A 477 -12.87 -15.08 -7.67
N ALA A 478 -13.74 -16.10 -7.73
CA ALA A 478 -15.09 -16.00 -8.28
C ALA A 478 -16.01 -15.08 -7.46
N SER A 479 -16.01 -15.22 -6.13
CA SER A 479 -16.80 -14.35 -5.24
C SER A 479 -16.31 -12.90 -5.27
N GLY A 480 -14.98 -12.69 -5.38
CA GLY A 480 -14.40 -11.37 -5.56
C GLY A 480 -14.88 -10.67 -6.85
N VAL A 481 -14.99 -11.40 -7.97
CA VAL A 481 -15.59 -10.89 -9.22
C VAL A 481 -17.04 -10.49 -8.99
N LEU A 482 -17.84 -11.37 -8.37
CA LEU A 482 -19.25 -11.09 -8.09
C LEU A 482 -19.42 -9.83 -7.24
N VAL A 483 -18.64 -9.72 -6.16
CA VAL A 483 -18.69 -8.56 -5.27
C VAL A 483 -18.24 -7.29 -5.97
N ALA A 484 -17.21 -7.35 -6.83
CA ALA A 484 -16.78 -6.18 -7.62
C ALA A 484 -17.88 -5.69 -8.58
N LEU A 485 -18.60 -6.61 -9.24
CA LEU A 485 -19.74 -6.27 -10.11
C LEU A 485 -20.91 -5.67 -9.31
N LEU A 486 -21.27 -6.25 -8.16
CA LEU A 486 -22.32 -5.72 -7.29
C LEU A 486 -21.96 -4.33 -6.75
N LEU A 487 -20.71 -4.12 -6.41
CA LEU A 487 -20.21 -2.83 -5.94
C LEU A 487 -20.29 -1.76 -7.03
N GLU A 488 -19.88 -2.09 -8.25
CA GLU A 488 -20.02 -1.22 -9.43
C GLU A 488 -21.49 -0.82 -9.67
N LEU A 489 -22.40 -1.81 -9.66
CA LEU A 489 -23.84 -1.55 -9.81
C LEU A 489 -24.36 -0.59 -8.73
N SER A 490 -23.89 -0.78 -7.49
CA SER A 490 -24.21 0.09 -6.36
C SER A 490 -23.73 1.53 -6.56
N TYR A 491 -22.52 1.72 -7.09
CA TYR A 491 -21.98 3.03 -7.39
C TYR A 491 -22.72 3.70 -8.56
N LYS A 492 -22.97 2.96 -9.64
CA LYS A 492 -23.79 3.45 -10.78
C LYS A 492 -25.18 3.89 -10.34
N TRP A 493 -25.86 3.06 -9.56
CA TRP A 493 -27.16 3.43 -9.01
C TRP A 493 -27.09 4.66 -8.12
N GLY A 494 -26.04 4.77 -7.28
CA GLY A 494 -25.79 5.94 -6.45
C GLY A 494 -25.59 7.22 -7.28
N ASN A 495 -24.78 7.15 -8.34
CA ASN A 495 -24.53 8.26 -9.25
C ASN A 495 -25.81 8.68 -9.99
N THR A 496 -26.56 7.72 -10.58
CA THR A 496 -27.83 8.02 -11.28
C THR A 496 -28.85 8.69 -10.36
N LYS A 497 -28.87 8.31 -9.06
CA LYS A 497 -29.76 8.97 -8.10
C LYS A 497 -29.32 10.41 -7.81
N LYS A 498 -28.02 10.67 -7.74
CA LYS A 498 -27.46 12.02 -7.52
C LYS A 498 -27.57 12.91 -8.77
N ASP A 499 -27.53 12.33 -9.97
CA ASP A 499 -27.68 13.06 -11.24
C ASP A 499 -29.07 13.66 -11.46
N LYS A 500 -30.06 13.25 -10.66
CA LYS A 500 -31.42 13.80 -10.73
C LYS A 500 -31.57 15.17 -10.06
N LEU A 501 -30.59 15.59 -9.28
CA LEU A 501 -30.59 16.87 -8.57
C LEU A 501 -29.73 17.87 -9.33
N SER A 502 -30.22 19.09 -9.57
CA SER A 502 -29.37 20.11 -10.17
C SER A 502 -28.39 20.67 -9.15
N GLU A 503 -27.24 21.16 -9.59
CA GLU A 503 -26.25 21.75 -8.70
C GLU A 503 -26.78 22.98 -7.97
N ASP A 504 -27.58 23.79 -8.66
CA ASP A 504 -28.20 25.00 -8.10
C ASP A 504 -29.22 24.67 -6.98
N ASP A 505 -30.03 23.63 -7.17
CA ASP A 505 -30.96 23.14 -6.14
C ASP A 505 -30.20 22.58 -4.92
N ILE A 506 -29.11 21.89 -5.15
CA ILE A 506 -28.28 21.35 -4.06
C ILE A 506 -27.66 22.48 -3.25
N ARG A 507 -27.08 23.50 -3.90
CA ARG A 507 -26.46 24.65 -3.23
C ARG A 507 -27.49 25.56 -2.55
N ALA A 508 -28.72 25.57 -3.02
CA ALA A 508 -29.84 26.27 -2.36
C ALA A 508 -30.32 25.54 -1.10
N GLN A 509 -30.23 24.19 -1.08
CA GLN A 509 -30.71 23.34 0.01
C GLN A 509 -29.69 23.08 1.11
N TYR A 510 -28.39 23.01 0.78
CA TYR A 510 -27.31 22.63 1.70
C TYR A 510 -26.23 23.72 1.73
N SER A 511 -25.78 24.06 2.93
CA SER A 511 -24.60 24.91 3.10
C SER A 511 -23.32 24.15 2.70
N GLU A 512 -22.27 24.88 2.33
CA GLU A 512 -20.92 24.28 2.02
C GLU A 512 -20.40 23.43 3.18
N SER A 513 -20.61 23.84 4.44
CA SER A 513 -20.20 23.09 5.62
C SER A 513 -20.97 21.79 5.79
N GLU A 514 -22.25 21.74 5.43
CA GLU A 514 -23.07 20.53 5.45
C GLU A 514 -22.66 19.56 4.34
N LEU A 515 -22.42 20.07 3.13
CA LEU A 515 -21.91 19.28 2.01
C LEU A 515 -20.56 18.62 2.34
N MET A 516 -19.66 19.36 3.00
CA MET A 516 -18.39 18.78 3.49
C MET A 516 -18.59 17.71 4.55
N LYS A 517 -19.52 17.88 5.50
CA LYS A 517 -19.86 16.88 6.52
C LYS A 517 -20.50 15.63 5.96
N LEU A 518 -21.31 15.75 4.90
CA LEU A 518 -21.90 14.62 4.19
C LEU A 518 -20.83 13.75 3.50
N GLY A 519 -19.76 14.37 2.99
CA GLY A 519 -18.63 13.66 2.36
C GLY A 519 -19.07 12.85 1.14
N ASP A 520 -18.85 11.52 1.15
CA ASP A 520 -19.24 10.60 0.06
C ASP A 520 -20.76 10.51 -0.16
N LYS A 521 -21.56 10.87 0.85
CA LYS A 521 -23.02 10.95 0.75
C LYS A 521 -23.51 12.27 0.18
N SER A 522 -22.65 13.27 0.03
CA SER A 522 -23.02 14.56 -0.59
C SER A 522 -23.59 14.31 -2.00
N PRO A 523 -24.68 15.01 -2.38
CA PRO A 523 -25.22 14.94 -3.74
C PRO A 523 -24.21 15.37 -4.81
N LEU A 524 -23.27 16.27 -4.49
CA LEU A 524 -22.22 16.72 -5.41
C LEU A 524 -21.09 15.69 -5.59
N PHE A 525 -20.95 14.73 -4.67
CA PHE A 525 -19.90 13.74 -4.76
C PHE A 525 -20.27 12.64 -5.75
N LYS A 526 -19.49 12.46 -6.82
CA LYS A 526 -19.65 11.37 -7.78
C LYS A 526 -18.72 10.21 -7.43
N TYR A 527 -19.30 9.01 -7.37
CA TYR A 527 -18.51 7.80 -7.16
C TYR A 527 -17.72 7.44 -8.41
N THR A 528 -16.45 7.09 -8.22
CA THR A 528 -15.59 6.51 -9.28
C THR A 528 -16.00 5.06 -9.52
N LEU A 529 -16.26 4.71 -10.76
CA LEU A 529 -16.68 3.38 -11.20
C LEU A 529 -15.50 2.44 -11.39
#